data_4ed2f02f653a2f24a897f48bc50ba904
#
_entry.id   4ed2f02f653a2f24a897f48bc50ba904
#
_cell.length_a   1.000
_cell.length_b   1.000
_cell.length_c   1.000
_cell.angle_alpha   90.00
_cell.angle_beta   90.00
_cell.angle_gamma   90.00
#
_symmetry.space_group_name_H-M   'P 1'
#
loop_
_entity.id
_entity.type
_entity.pdbx_description
1 polymer ?
#
loop_
_entity_poly.entity_id
_entity_poly.type
_entity_poly.pdbx_seq_one_letter_code
_entity_poly.pdbx_strand_id
1 'polypeptide(L)'
;MPVDNQLYDRLATTWWDEDENLALLRTGMNPARLGYLRRTLTEDLGLDLRGKRCLDVGCGGGLLAEEFAKLGCRVVGVDPSEPSLVTARTHAEQEGLAIEYVAASAEELPFEGDSFDFVYCCDVLEHVSSVESAVAEAARVLKPTGAYLYDTINRTRRSRLVLIKLLQEWEATRCMEPDVHDWDMFIKPSELEATLRRHGLEPQDMVGLAPTANPITLLRDLRRRRRGDITYAELGRRMQIRESRELWGAYAGYALSPAALRA
;
A
#
# COMPACT_ATOMS: atom_id res chain seq x y z
N MET A 1 2.79 -11.36 17.18
CA MET A 1 1.42 -10.90 17.56
C MET A 1 0.85 -10.18 16.37
N PRO A 2 -0.46 -10.25 16.09
CA PRO A 2 -1.01 -9.41 15.03
C PRO A 2 -0.68 -7.94 15.34
N VAL A 3 -0.41 -7.17 14.30
CA VAL A 3 -0.17 -5.73 14.43
C VAL A 3 -1.37 -5.08 15.13
N ASP A 4 -1.09 -4.14 16.02
CA ASP A 4 -2.14 -3.42 16.76
C ASP A 4 -2.86 -2.45 15.80
N ASN A 5 -3.96 -2.89 15.19
CA ASN A 5 -4.78 -2.04 14.33
C ASN A 5 -5.33 -0.79 15.05
N GLN A 6 -5.34 -0.76 16.40
CA GLN A 6 -5.66 0.45 17.16
C GLN A 6 -4.64 1.58 16.96
N LEU A 7 -3.45 1.27 16.43
CA LEU A 7 -2.49 2.29 16.02
C LEU A 7 -3.10 3.22 14.96
N TYR A 8 -3.74 2.65 13.93
CA TYR A 8 -4.36 3.43 12.86
C TYR A 8 -5.57 4.24 13.33
N ASP A 9 -6.29 3.77 14.34
CA ASP A 9 -7.34 4.56 14.99
C ASP A 9 -6.77 5.80 15.68
N ARG A 10 -5.60 5.66 16.37
CA ARG A 10 -4.91 6.79 17.02
C ARG A 10 -4.33 7.78 16.01
N LEU A 11 -3.89 7.30 14.84
CA LEU A 11 -3.31 8.11 13.77
C LEU A 11 -4.35 8.63 12.78
N ALA A 12 -5.62 8.30 12.94
CA ALA A 12 -6.67 8.52 11.96
C ALA A 12 -6.80 9.98 11.47
N THR A 13 -6.59 10.95 12.34
CA THR A 13 -6.67 12.38 11.98
C THR A 13 -5.42 12.93 11.30
N THR A 14 -4.33 12.15 11.24
CA THR A 14 -3.02 12.62 10.77
C THR A 14 -2.68 12.20 9.33
N TRP A 15 -3.56 11.47 8.65
CA TRP A 15 -3.30 10.95 7.30
C TRP A 15 -2.85 12.02 6.30
N TRP A 16 -3.38 13.22 6.41
CA TRP A 16 -3.12 14.33 5.48
C TRP A 16 -2.20 15.41 6.04
N ASP A 17 -1.77 15.29 7.30
CA ASP A 17 -0.85 16.24 7.94
C ASP A 17 0.57 16.06 7.39
N GLU A 18 1.23 17.16 7.02
CA GLU A 18 2.60 17.14 6.50
C GLU A 18 3.66 16.91 7.57
N ASP A 19 3.35 17.21 8.82
CA ASP A 19 4.25 17.07 9.96
C ASP A 19 4.16 15.72 10.67
N GLU A 20 3.22 14.87 10.26
CA GLU A 20 3.00 13.57 10.84
C GLU A 20 3.58 12.43 9.97
N ASN A 21 3.88 11.29 10.60
CA ASN A 21 4.65 10.22 9.97
C ASN A 21 3.98 9.58 8.74
N LEU A 22 2.64 9.56 8.69
CA LEU A 22 1.90 9.05 7.53
C LEU A 22 2.12 9.89 6.26
N ALA A 23 2.62 11.13 6.39
CA ALA A 23 3.07 11.90 5.23
C ALA A 23 4.23 11.24 4.47
N LEU A 24 4.99 10.34 5.10
CA LEU A 24 6.02 9.53 4.41
C LEU A 24 5.41 8.60 3.37
N LEU A 25 4.23 8.01 3.65
CA LEU A 25 3.51 7.19 2.67
C LEU A 25 3.07 8.06 1.49
N ARG A 26 2.39 9.17 1.78
CA ARG A 26 1.84 10.07 0.77
C ARG A 26 2.90 10.66 -0.15
N THR A 27 4.01 11.14 0.40
CA THR A 27 5.00 11.93 -0.35
C THR A 27 6.25 11.14 -0.76
N GLY A 28 6.53 10.05 -0.08
CA GLY A 28 7.68 9.20 -0.34
C GLY A 28 7.30 7.94 -1.14
N MET A 29 6.44 7.10 -0.58
CA MET A 29 6.11 5.80 -1.16
C MET A 29 5.08 5.89 -2.29
N ASN A 30 3.95 6.58 -2.09
CA ASN A 30 2.83 6.57 -3.02
C ASN A 30 3.14 7.12 -4.42
N PRO A 31 4.04 8.11 -4.63
CA PRO A 31 4.39 8.51 -6.00
C PRO A 31 5.00 7.37 -6.84
N ALA A 32 5.88 6.56 -6.25
CA ALA A 32 6.48 5.42 -6.94
C ALA A 32 5.47 4.26 -7.10
N ARG A 33 4.71 3.97 -6.06
CA ARG A 33 3.64 2.98 -6.02
C ARG A 33 2.57 3.26 -7.07
N LEU A 34 1.98 4.45 -7.06
CA LEU A 34 0.98 4.86 -8.04
C LEU A 34 1.55 4.84 -9.47
N GLY A 35 2.80 5.25 -9.64
CA GLY A 35 3.50 5.17 -10.93
C GLY A 35 3.51 3.74 -11.48
N TYR A 36 3.92 2.77 -10.65
CA TYR A 36 3.92 1.35 -11.00
C TYR A 36 2.50 0.83 -11.28
N LEU A 37 1.56 1.03 -10.35
CA LEU A 37 0.18 0.53 -10.49
C LEU A 37 -0.50 1.09 -11.74
N ARG A 38 -0.38 2.40 -11.97
CA ARG A 38 -0.96 3.06 -13.15
C ARG A 38 -0.34 2.53 -14.44
N ARG A 39 0.99 2.46 -14.54
CA ARG A 39 1.68 1.93 -15.71
C ARG A 39 1.23 0.50 -16.01
N THR A 40 1.22 -0.38 -15.01
CA THR A 40 0.75 -1.76 -15.14
C THR A 40 -0.67 -1.81 -15.71
N LEU A 41 -1.60 -1.03 -15.15
CA LEU A 41 -2.99 -1.04 -15.62
C LEU A 41 -3.14 -0.46 -17.02
N THR A 42 -2.49 0.67 -17.33
CA THR A 42 -2.75 1.41 -18.58
C THR A 42 -1.84 1.02 -19.73
N GLU A 43 -0.56 0.68 -19.48
CA GLU A 43 0.42 0.38 -20.52
C GLU A 43 0.59 -1.13 -20.71
N ASP A 44 0.78 -1.90 -19.61
CA ASP A 44 1.02 -3.34 -19.71
C ASP A 44 -0.29 -4.11 -19.98
N LEU A 45 -1.41 -3.71 -19.35
CA LEU A 45 -2.72 -4.35 -19.51
C LEU A 45 -3.68 -3.61 -20.45
N GLY A 46 -3.31 -2.42 -20.95
CA GLY A 46 -4.11 -1.64 -21.91
C GLY A 46 -5.48 -1.18 -21.39
N LEU A 47 -5.68 -1.05 -20.07
CA LEU A 47 -6.96 -0.68 -19.48
C LEU A 47 -7.23 0.84 -19.58
N ASP A 48 -8.39 1.24 -20.09
CA ASP A 48 -8.91 2.58 -19.84
C ASP A 48 -9.51 2.61 -18.43
N LEU A 49 -8.92 3.39 -17.55
CA LEU A 49 -9.33 3.47 -16.14
C LEU A 49 -10.66 4.18 -15.93
N ARG A 50 -11.12 5.01 -16.89
CA ARG A 50 -12.36 5.77 -16.75
C ARG A 50 -13.58 4.88 -16.62
N GLY A 51 -14.30 5.06 -15.52
CA GLY A 51 -15.49 4.28 -15.18
C GLY A 51 -15.21 2.85 -14.71
N LYS A 52 -13.97 2.39 -14.66
CA LYS A 52 -13.61 1.11 -14.06
C LYS A 52 -13.90 1.12 -12.57
N ARG A 53 -14.47 0.02 -12.08
CA ARG A 53 -14.75 -0.16 -10.65
C ARG A 53 -13.55 -0.83 -10.00
N CYS A 54 -12.93 -0.17 -9.04
CA CYS A 54 -11.77 -0.70 -8.32
C CYS A 54 -11.99 -0.74 -6.82
N LEU A 55 -11.26 -1.65 -6.15
CA LEU A 55 -11.26 -1.80 -4.71
C LEU A 55 -9.88 -1.46 -4.16
N ASP A 56 -9.83 -0.52 -3.22
CA ASP A 56 -8.68 -0.20 -2.38
C ASP A 56 -8.80 -0.95 -1.06
N VAL A 57 -8.04 -2.02 -0.89
CA VAL A 57 -8.05 -2.84 0.33
C VAL A 57 -7.04 -2.28 1.32
N GLY A 58 -7.52 -1.88 2.52
CA GLY A 58 -6.72 -1.17 3.51
C GLY A 58 -6.46 0.29 3.11
N CYS A 59 -7.52 0.99 2.71
CA CYS A 59 -7.42 2.33 2.14
C CYS A 59 -6.98 3.41 3.15
N GLY A 60 -7.03 3.14 4.47
CA GLY A 60 -6.70 4.09 5.52
C GLY A 60 -7.44 5.42 5.36
N GLY A 61 -6.71 6.52 5.32
CA GLY A 61 -7.22 7.88 5.07
C GLY A 61 -7.49 8.22 3.61
N GLY A 62 -7.53 7.24 2.70
CA GLY A 62 -7.94 7.43 1.30
C GLY A 62 -6.84 7.92 0.35
N LEU A 63 -5.57 7.83 0.74
CA LEU A 63 -4.45 8.41 -0.02
C LEU A 63 -4.35 7.91 -1.47
N LEU A 64 -4.47 6.60 -1.70
CA LEU A 64 -4.46 6.01 -3.05
C LEU A 64 -5.84 6.03 -3.69
N ALA A 65 -6.91 5.85 -2.90
CA ALA A 65 -8.27 5.91 -3.38
C ALA A 65 -8.57 7.21 -4.13
N GLU A 66 -8.14 8.36 -3.59
CA GLU A 66 -8.31 9.65 -4.26
C GLU A 66 -7.52 9.76 -5.56
N GLU A 67 -6.32 9.23 -5.61
CA GLU A 67 -5.53 9.25 -6.85
C GLU A 67 -6.20 8.44 -7.97
N PHE A 68 -6.76 7.27 -7.67
CA PHE A 68 -7.51 6.50 -8.65
C PHE A 68 -8.85 7.15 -9.01
N ALA A 69 -9.52 7.82 -8.08
CA ALA A 69 -10.71 8.60 -8.37
C ALA A 69 -10.42 9.77 -9.33
N LYS A 70 -9.29 10.48 -9.12
CA LYS A 70 -8.81 11.54 -10.04
C LYS A 70 -8.49 11.01 -11.45
N LEU A 71 -8.11 9.72 -11.57
CA LEU A 71 -7.94 9.05 -12.86
C LEU A 71 -9.26 8.59 -13.50
N GLY A 72 -10.40 8.84 -12.86
CA GLY A 72 -11.73 8.55 -13.37
C GLY A 72 -12.28 7.19 -13.00
N CYS A 73 -11.64 6.46 -12.07
CA CYS A 73 -12.16 5.20 -11.55
C CYS A 73 -13.38 5.42 -10.64
N ARG A 74 -14.24 4.40 -10.53
CA ARG A 74 -15.25 4.28 -9.47
C ARG A 74 -14.60 3.50 -8.32
N VAL A 75 -14.13 4.23 -7.34
CA VAL A 75 -13.35 3.66 -6.24
C VAL A 75 -14.25 3.28 -5.07
N VAL A 76 -14.03 2.09 -4.54
CA VAL A 76 -14.48 1.65 -3.24
C VAL A 76 -13.25 1.43 -2.37
N GLY A 77 -13.18 2.06 -1.20
CA GLY A 77 -12.14 1.85 -0.21
C GLY A 77 -12.66 1.04 0.97
N VAL A 78 -11.88 0.07 1.44
CA VAL A 78 -12.19 -0.67 2.68
C VAL A 78 -11.02 -0.58 3.66
N ASP A 79 -11.36 -0.38 4.93
CA ASP A 79 -10.40 -0.37 6.03
C ASP A 79 -11.11 -0.78 7.33
N PRO A 80 -10.49 -1.51 8.25
CA PRO A 80 -11.11 -1.83 9.54
C PRO A 80 -11.20 -0.62 10.48
N SER A 81 -10.39 0.43 10.29
CA SER A 81 -10.38 1.65 11.12
C SER A 81 -11.48 2.63 10.69
N GLU A 82 -12.64 2.59 11.33
CA GLU A 82 -13.70 3.57 11.06
C GLU A 82 -13.24 5.03 11.28
N PRO A 83 -12.40 5.37 12.29
CA PRO A 83 -11.83 6.72 12.39
C PRO A 83 -11.02 7.15 11.17
N SER A 84 -10.22 6.25 10.56
CA SER A 84 -9.50 6.53 9.31
C SER A 84 -10.47 6.77 8.15
N LEU A 85 -11.54 5.97 8.05
CA LEU A 85 -12.56 6.14 7.02
C LEU A 85 -13.33 7.46 7.16
N VAL A 86 -13.55 7.95 8.38
CA VAL A 86 -14.14 9.30 8.61
C VAL A 86 -13.23 10.37 8.01
N THR A 87 -11.93 10.28 8.24
CA THR A 87 -10.94 11.19 7.64
C THR A 87 -10.92 11.10 6.12
N ALA A 88 -10.94 9.87 5.58
CA ALA A 88 -10.98 9.64 4.14
C ALA A 88 -12.21 10.24 3.47
N ARG A 89 -13.41 10.02 4.04
CA ARG A 89 -14.68 10.62 3.54
C ARG A 89 -14.61 12.14 3.55
N THR A 90 -14.17 12.71 4.69
CA THR A 90 -14.10 14.18 4.86
C THR A 90 -13.16 14.81 3.83
N HIS A 91 -11.99 14.21 3.61
CA HIS A 91 -11.02 14.75 2.65
C HIS A 91 -11.50 14.57 1.20
N ALA A 92 -12.05 13.42 0.85
CA ALA A 92 -12.63 13.19 -0.48
C ALA A 92 -13.78 14.17 -0.80
N GLU A 93 -14.65 14.47 0.17
CA GLU A 93 -15.71 15.48 0.03
C GLU A 93 -15.13 16.88 -0.21
N GLN A 94 -14.07 17.26 0.52
CA GLN A 94 -13.40 18.56 0.32
C GLN A 94 -12.76 18.68 -1.06
N GLU A 95 -12.24 17.57 -1.59
CA GLU A 95 -11.65 17.49 -2.94
C GLU A 95 -12.70 17.28 -4.04
N GLY A 96 -13.98 17.15 -3.69
CA GLY A 96 -15.08 16.93 -4.65
C GLY A 96 -15.05 15.55 -5.32
N LEU A 97 -14.46 14.55 -4.65
CA LEU A 97 -14.32 13.19 -5.17
C LEU A 97 -15.46 12.29 -4.65
N ALA A 98 -16.05 11.50 -5.54
CA ALA A 98 -17.07 10.52 -5.20
C ALA A 98 -16.41 9.15 -4.97
N ILE A 99 -16.12 8.81 -3.71
CA ILE A 99 -15.52 7.54 -3.28
C ILE A 99 -16.43 6.91 -2.24
N GLU A 100 -16.70 5.61 -2.40
CA GLU A 100 -17.39 4.81 -1.39
C GLU A 100 -16.37 4.27 -0.39
N TYR A 101 -16.63 4.43 0.92
CA TYR A 101 -15.77 3.90 1.98
C TYR A 101 -16.58 3.00 2.92
N VAL A 102 -16.10 1.76 3.12
CA VAL A 102 -16.79 0.70 3.88
C VAL A 102 -15.87 0.14 4.96
N ALA A 103 -16.36 0.02 6.19
CA ALA A 103 -15.62 -0.61 7.27
C ALA A 103 -15.63 -2.15 7.08
N ALA A 104 -14.47 -2.71 6.77
CA ALA A 104 -14.29 -4.15 6.59
C ALA A 104 -12.80 -4.53 6.71
N SER A 105 -12.54 -5.80 7.04
CA SER A 105 -11.18 -6.35 6.98
C SER A 105 -10.86 -6.88 5.59
N ALA A 106 -9.56 -6.98 5.28
CA ALA A 106 -9.10 -7.58 4.04
C ALA A 106 -9.45 -9.08 3.92
N GLU A 107 -9.64 -9.74 5.08
CA GLU A 107 -9.95 -11.17 5.18
C GLU A 107 -11.44 -11.48 5.03
N GLU A 108 -12.32 -10.45 5.05
CA GLU A 108 -13.78 -10.61 4.92
C GLU A 108 -14.36 -9.39 4.22
N LEU A 109 -14.40 -9.42 2.88
CA LEU A 109 -14.88 -8.31 2.06
C LEU A 109 -16.40 -8.41 1.84
N PRO A 110 -17.19 -7.35 2.16
CA PRO A 110 -18.66 -7.37 2.11
C PRO A 110 -19.20 -7.15 0.69
N PHE A 111 -18.56 -7.76 -0.30
CA PHE A 111 -18.95 -7.62 -1.71
C PHE A 111 -19.21 -9.00 -2.33
N GLU A 112 -20.08 -9.02 -3.33
CA GLU A 112 -20.27 -10.21 -4.15
C GLU A 112 -19.03 -10.51 -5.00
N GLY A 113 -18.88 -11.75 -5.43
CA GLY A 113 -17.84 -12.16 -6.37
C GLY A 113 -17.94 -11.40 -7.69
N ASP A 114 -16.83 -11.33 -8.43
CA ASP A 114 -16.76 -10.72 -9.76
C ASP A 114 -17.22 -9.25 -9.82
N SER A 115 -16.99 -8.51 -8.73
CA SER A 115 -17.49 -7.13 -8.58
C SER A 115 -16.54 -6.06 -9.11
N PHE A 116 -15.23 -6.29 -9.13
CA PHE A 116 -14.24 -5.25 -9.40
C PHE A 116 -13.40 -5.55 -10.65
N ASP A 117 -13.13 -4.51 -11.45
CA ASP A 117 -12.27 -4.60 -12.63
C ASP A 117 -10.80 -4.81 -12.24
N PHE A 118 -10.38 -4.20 -11.14
CA PHE A 118 -9.11 -4.46 -10.47
C PHE A 118 -9.21 -4.21 -8.96
N VAL A 119 -8.34 -4.88 -8.21
CA VAL A 119 -8.21 -4.73 -6.76
C VAL A 119 -6.76 -4.38 -6.46
N TYR A 120 -6.51 -3.44 -5.57
CA TYR A 120 -5.17 -3.17 -5.08
C TYR A 120 -5.13 -3.17 -3.55
N CYS A 121 -4.00 -3.67 -3.02
CA CYS A 121 -3.78 -3.87 -1.60
C CYS A 121 -2.33 -3.47 -1.29
N CYS A 122 -2.14 -2.30 -0.71
CA CYS A 122 -0.84 -1.66 -0.55
C CYS A 122 -0.53 -1.34 0.90
N ASP A 123 0.64 -1.77 1.42
CA ASP A 123 1.04 -1.69 2.84
C ASP A 123 0.01 -2.33 3.79
N VAL A 124 -0.57 -3.47 3.44
CA VAL A 124 -1.64 -4.13 4.20
C VAL A 124 -1.31 -5.58 4.52
N LEU A 125 -0.75 -6.32 3.57
CA LEU A 125 -0.56 -7.77 3.71
C LEU A 125 0.34 -8.15 4.89
N GLU A 126 1.28 -7.30 5.29
CA GLU A 126 2.12 -7.45 6.49
C GLU A 126 1.40 -7.11 7.80
N HIS A 127 0.15 -6.64 7.73
CA HIS A 127 -0.66 -6.25 8.88
C HIS A 127 -1.89 -7.15 9.12
N VAL A 128 -2.21 -8.04 8.18
CA VAL A 128 -3.37 -8.94 8.26
C VAL A 128 -3.08 -10.16 9.14
N SER A 129 -4.13 -10.73 9.71
CA SER A 129 -4.03 -11.98 10.49
C SER A 129 -3.78 -13.18 9.59
N SER A 130 -4.25 -13.14 8.35
CA SER A 130 -4.15 -14.21 7.37
C SER A 130 -3.98 -13.66 5.96
N VAL A 131 -2.76 -13.69 5.45
CA VAL A 131 -2.46 -13.38 4.03
C VAL A 131 -3.23 -14.30 3.09
N GLU A 132 -3.41 -15.56 3.47
CA GLU A 132 -4.19 -16.54 2.73
C GLU A 132 -5.64 -16.09 2.52
N SER A 133 -6.31 -15.65 3.61
CA SER A 133 -7.70 -15.18 3.55
C SER A 133 -7.83 -13.86 2.80
N ALA A 134 -6.90 -12.92 3.00
CA ALA A 134 -6.92 -11.64 2.29
C ALA A 134 -6.76 -11.81 0.77
N VAL A 135 -5.86 -12.71 0.33
CA VAL A 135 -5.68 -13.02 -1.08
C VAL A 135 -6.90 -13.77 -1.64
N ALA A 136 -7.50 -14.71 -0.87
CA ALA A 136 -8.70 -15.43 -1.26
C ALA A 136 -9.87 -14.46 -1.52
N GLU A 137 -10.09 -13.52 -0.62
CA GLU A 137 -11.15 -12.51 -0.75
C GLU A 137 -10.90 -11.56 -1.92
N ALA A 138 -9.66 -11.08 -2.09
CA ALA A 138 -9.29 -10.27 -3.25
C ALA A 138 -9.56 -11.02 -4.57
N ALA A 139 -9.18 -12.30 -4.66
CA ALA A 139 -9.44 -13.14 -5.82
C ALA A 139 -10.94 -13.36 -6.05
N ARG A 140 -11.73 -13.54 -4.99
CA ARG A 140 -13.18 -13.77 -5.06
C ARG A 140 -13.94 -12.58 -5.62
N VAL A 141 -13.59 -11.37 -5.16
CA VAL A 141 -14.29 -10.14 -5.58
C VAL A 141 -13.80 -9.58 -6.91
N LEU A 142 -12.69 -10.10 -7.42
CA LEU A 142 -12.10 -9.70 -8.69
C LEU A 142 -12.85 -10.34 -9.84
N LYS A 143 -13.18 -9.56 -10.88
CA LYS A 143 -13.78 -10.11 -12.12
C LYS A 143 -12.85 -11.13 -12.79
N PRO A 144 -13.39 -12.07 -13.58
CA PRO A 144 -12.57 -13.09 -14.25
C PRO A 144 -11.45 -12.53 -15.15
N THR A 145 -11.60 -11.31 -15.67
CA THR A 145 -10.55 -10.62 -16.48
C THR A 145 -9.85 -9.52 -15.70
N GLY A 146 -10.00 -9.49 -14.38
CA GLY A 146 -9.45 -8.43 -13.55
C GLY A 146 -7.99 -8.66 -13.17
N ALA A 147 -7.38 -7.61 -12.61
CA ALA A 147 -6.01 -7.61 -12.11
C ALA A 147 -5.98 -7.36 -10.60
N TYR A 148 -5.21 -8.16 -9.87
CA TYR A 148 -4.86 -7.93 -8.48
C TYR A 148 -3.47 -7.30 -8.40
N LEU A 149 -3.38 -6.10 -7.84
CA LEU A 149 -2.12 -5.39 -7.64
C LEU A 149 -1.83 -5.32 -6.15
N TYR A 150 -0.58 -5.41 -5.77
CA TYR A 150 -0.18 -5.44 -4.37
C TYR A 150 1.17 -4.80 -4.16
N ASP A 151 1.41 -4.32 -2.95
CA ASP A 151 2.75 -4.18 -2.41
C ASP A 151 2.79 -4.61 -0.95
N THR A 152 3.98 -4.96 -0.49
CA THR A 152 4.27 -5.36 0.89
C THR A 152 5.78 -5.33 1.13
N ILE A 153 6.21 -5.78 2.30
CA ILE A 153 7.61 -5.75 2.72
C ILE A 153 8.21 -7.16 2.71
N ASN A 154 9.37 -7.31 2.05
CA ASN A 154 10.08 -8.57 1.98
C ASN A 154 10.79 -8.91 3.30
N ARG A 155 10.62 -10.13 3.80
CA ARG A 155 11.27 -10.68 4.98
C ARG A 155 12.74 -11.03 4.72
N THR A 156 13.60 -10.01 4.70
CA THR A 156 15.05 -10.14 4.54
C THR A 156 15.81 -9.66 5.77
N ARG A 157 17.08 -10.08 5.92
CA ARG A 157 17.94 -9.53 6.98
C ARG A 157 18.18 -8.03 6.80
N ARG A 158 18.21 -7.55 5.53
CA ARG A 158 18.40 -6.14 5.21
C ARG A 158 17.16 -5.32 5.57
N SER A 159 15.94 -5.80 5.27
CA SER A 159 14.71 -5.12 5.69
C SER A 159 14.59 -5.07 7.22
N ARG A 160 14.95 -6.15 7.94
CA ARG A 160 15.00 -6.14 9.39
C ARG A 160 15.94 -5.05 9.93
N LEU A 161 17.16 -4.97 9.38
CA LEU A 161 18.11 -3.96 9.82
C LEU A 161 17.61 -2.54 9.52
N VAL A 162 17.14 -2.29 8.29
CA VAL A 162 16.78 -0.93 7.86
C VAL A 162 15.43 -0.53 8.45
N LEU A 163 14.36 -1.30 8.19
CA LEU A 163 13.00 -0.86 8.54
C LEU A 163 12.74 -0.99 10.04
N ILE A 164 13.12 -2.13 10.66
CA ILE A 164 12.88 -2.33 12.08
C ILE A 164 13.94 -1.60 12.92
N LYS A 165 15.23 -1.94 12.75
CA LYS A 165 16.25 -1.43 13.65
C LYS A 165 16.55 0.06 13.45
N LEU A 166 16.72 0.53 12.19
CA LEU A 166 17.10 1.92 11.93
C LEU A 166 15.90 2.88 11.92
N LEU A 167 14.80 2.52 11.27
CA LEU A 167 13.70 3.46 11.05
C LEU A 167 12.58 3.36 12.10
N GLN A 168 12.45 2.25 12.82
CA GLN A 168 11.41 2.05 13.84
C GLN A 168 11.97 2.07 15.27
N GLU A 169 13.07 1.34 15.59
CA GLU A 169 13.56 1.19 16.96
C GLU A 169 14.65 2.22 17.33
N TRP A 170 15.61 2.48 16.45
CA TRP A 170 16.78 3.31 16.80
C TRP A 170 16.41 4.78 16.91
N GLU A 171 16.42 5.28 18.11
CA GLU A 171 15.99 6.64 18.45
C GLU A 171 16.65 7.75 17.60
N ALA A 172 17.91 7.58 17.20
CA ALA A 172 18.64 8.59 16.41
C ALA A 172 18.14 8.76 14.97
N THR A 173 17.44 7.76 14.42
CA THR A 173 16.99 7.74 13.01
C THR A 173 15.53 7.35 12.85
N ARG A 174 14.84 7.06 13.95
CA ARG A 174 13.44 6.68 13.93
C ARG A 174 12.58 7.74 13.25
N CYS A 175 11.81 7.30 12.27
CA CYS A 175 10.81 8.11 11.56
C CYS A 175 9.47 7.38 11.39
N MET A 176 9.36 6.17 11.94
CA MET A 176 8.13 5.37 12.00
C MET A 176 7.69 5.23 13.45
N GLU A 177 6.39 4.97 13.65
CA GLU A 177 5.87 4.66 14.98
C GLU A 177 6.53 3.39 15.55
N PRO A 178 6.72 3.32 16.88
CA PRO A 178 7.11 2.07 17.53
C PRO A 178 6.07 0.98 17.23
N ASP A 179 6.55 -0.23 16.98
CA ASP A 179 5.72 -1.43 16.79
C ASP A 179 4.73 -1.39 15.61
N VAL A 180 4.91 -0.44 14.66
CA VAL A 180 4.10 -0.40 13.42
C VAL A 180 4.33 -1.63 12.55
N HIS A 181 5.54 -2.20 12.58
CA HIS A 181 5.87 -3.42 11.85
C HIS A 181 6.48 -4.48 12.76
N ASP A 182 6.09 -5.74 12.52
CA ASP A 182 6.75 -6.93 13.03
C ASP A 182 7.46 -7.63 11.88
N TRP A 183 8.78 -7.84 12.00
CA TRP A 183 9.56 -8.47 10.93
C TRP A 183 9.07 -9.88 10.57
N ASP A 184 8.52 -10.63 11.53
CA ASP A 184 8.01 -11.98 11.29
C ASP A 184 6.75 -11.97 10.42
N MET A 185 6.04 -10.83 10.35
CA MET A 185 4.89 -10.61 9.47
C MET A 185 5.27 -10.23 8.04
N PHE A 186 6.52 -9.85 7.78
CA PHE A 186 6.98 -9.55 6.42
C PHE A 186 6.91 -10.80 5.54
N ILE A 187 6.64 -10.63 4.25
CA ILE A 187 6.28 -11.70 3.35
C ILE A 187 7.34 -11.83 2.25
N LYS A 188 7.92 -13.03 2.11
CA LYS A 188 8.84 -13.24 0.98
C LYS A 188 8.07 -13.30 -0.34
N PRO A 189 8.65 -12.78 -1.44
CA PRO A 189 8.03 -12.88 -2.76
C PRO A 189 7.54 -14.27 -3.10
N SER A 190 8.35 -15.30 -2.87
CA SER A 190 7.98 -16.69 -3.17
C SER A 190 6.83 -17.24 -2.31
N GLU A 191 6.66 -16.75 -1.09
CA GLU A 191 5.53 -17.11 -0.21
C GLU A 191 4.24 -16.49 -0.74
N LEU A 192 4.28 -15.20 -1.12
CA LEU A 192 3.13 -14.50 -1.69
C LEU A 192 2.74 -15.09 -3.05
N GLU A 193 3.70 -15.34 -3.94
CA GLU A 193 3.42 -15.99 -5.23
C GLU A 193 2.75 -17.35 -5.07
N ALA A 194 3.21 -18.16 -4.12
CA ALA A 194 2.58 -19.45 -3.84
C ALA A 194 1.13 -19.29 -3.36
N THR A 195 0.86 -18.28 -2.52
CA THR A 195 -0.49 -17.96 -2.05
C THR A 195 -1.37 -17.48 -3.20
N LEU A 196 -0.90 -16.56 -4.03
CA LEU A 196 -1.62 -16.08 -5.21
C LEU A 196 -2.06 -17.24 -6.12
N ARG A 197 -1.12 -18.15 -6.48
CA ARG A 197 -1.42 -19.30 -7.32
C ARG A 197 -2.44 -20.25 -6.71
N ARG A 198 -2.42 -20.48 -5.38
CA ARG A 198 -3.44 -21.32 -4.71
C ARG A 198 -4.84 -20.75 -4.86
N HIS A 199 -4.98 -19.44 -4.99
CA HIS A 199 -6.27 -18.75 -5.17
C HIS A 199 -6.55 -18.36 -6.63
N GLY A 200 -5.86 -19.00 -7.59
CA GLY A 200 -6.14 -18.83 -9.02
C GLY A 200 -5.66 -17.49 -9.59
N LEU A 201 -4.73 -16.83 -8.92
CA LEU A 201 -4.08 -15.62 -9.41
C LEU A 201 -2.64 -15.95 -9.86
N GLU A 202 -2.33 -15.74 -11.13
CA GLU A 202 -0.98 -16.01 -11.67
C GLU A 202 -0.12 -14.75 -11.58
N PRO A 203 0.94 -14.74 -10.76
CA PRO A 203 1.86 -13.62 -10.66
C PRO A 203 2.54 -13.31 -12.00
N GLN A 204 2.68 -12.04 -12.35
CA GLN A 204 3.26 -11.58 -13.62
C GLN A 204 4.60 -10.89 -13.41
N ASP A 205 4.59 -9.66 -12.92
CA ASP A 205 5.78 -8.84 -12.71
C ASP A 205 5.92 -8.45 -11.24
N MET A 206 7.14 -8.15 -10.83
CA MET A 206 7.44 -7.70 -9.48
C MET A 206 8.65 -6.76 -9.49
N VAL A 207 8.51 -5.62 -8.84
CA VAL A 207 9.56 -4.62 -8.69
C VAL A 207 9.79 -4.27 -7.22
N GLY A 208 11.02 -3.94 -6.86
CA GLY A 208 11.30 -3.33 -5.56
C GLY A 208 10.91 -1.85 -5.56
N LEU A 209 10.52 -1.34 -4.41
CA LEU A 209 10.35 0.09 -4.14
C LEU A 209 11.44 0.52 -3.14
N ALA A 210 12.39 1.31 -3.59
CA ALA A 210 13.56 1.63 -2.78
C ALA A 210 13.98 3.12 -2.91
N PRO A 211 14.52 3.72 -1.83
CA PRO A 211 15.09 5.05 -1.91
C PRO A 211 16.32 5.05 -2.82
N THR A 212 16.38 6.03 -3.72
CA THR A 212 17.54 6.28 -4.58
C THR A 212 18.43 7.42 -4.06
N ALA A 213 17.97 8.13 -3.04
CA ALA A 213 18.77 9.14 -2.36
C ALA A 213 20.06 8.53 -1.79
N ASN A 214 21.14 9.31 -1.83
CA ASN A 214 22.42 8.89 -1.25
C ASN A 214 22.23 8.55 0.25
N PRO A 215 22.71 7.38 0.75
CA PRO A 215 22.50 6.96 2.13
C PRO A 215 23.02 7.97 3.19
N ILE A 216 24.13 8.67 2.92
CA ILE A 216 24.66 9.70 3.83
C ILE A 216 23.70 10.90 3.89
N THR A 217 23.16 11.30 2.73
CA THR A 217 22.17 12.39 2.66
C THR A 217 20.89 11.98 3.40
N LEU A 218 20.41 10.75 3.18
CA LEU A 218 19.22 10.23 3.86
C LEU A 218 19.41 10.20 5.38
N LEU A 219 20.56 9.71 5.86
CA LEU A 219 20.87 9.71 7.30
C LEU A 219 20.90 11.13 7.89
N ARG A 220 21.44 12.11 7.14
CA ARG A 220 21.41 13.53 7.54
C ARG A 220 19.98 14.07 7.59
N ASP A 221 19.15 13.73 6.59
CA ASP A 221 17.78 14.22 6.52
C ASP A 221 16.89 13.57 7.61
N LEU A 222 17.09 12.31 7.96
CA LEU A 222 16.47 11.68 9.14
C LEU A 222 16.80 12.44 10.43
N ARG A 223 18.08 12.83 10.63
CA ARG A 223 18.48 13.63 11.79
C ARG A 223 17.88 15.05 11.77
N ARG A 224 17.76 15.67 10.59
CA ARG A 224 17.10 16.97 10.42
C ARG A 224 15.61 16.87 10.78
N ARG A 225 14.90 15.81 10.30
CA ARG A 225 13.50 15.57 10.67
C ARG A 225 13.36 15.46 12.19
N ARG A 226 14.23 14.69 12.84
CA ARG A 226 14.19 14.54 14.29
C ARG A 226 14.38 15.86 15.06
N ARG A 227 15.14 16.80 14.51
CA ARG A 227 15.32 18.15 15.10
C ARG A 227 14.15 19.10 14.80
N GLY A 228 13.21 18.70 13.95
CA GLY A 228 12.15 19.58 13.46
C GLY A 228 12.59 20.54 12.35
N ASP A 229 13.79 20.35 11.76
CA ASP A 229 14.29 21.21 10.68
C ASP A 229 13.57 20.99 9.35
N ILE A 230 12.91 19.87 9.16
CA ILE A 230 12.11 19.50 7.99
C ILE A 230 10.87 18.71 8.42
N THR A 231 9.79 18.76 7.63
CA THR A 231 8.57 18.00 7.85
C THR A 231 8.75 16.53 7.44
N TYR A 232 7.83 15.64 7.83
CA TYR A 232 7.79 14.25 7.30
C TYR A 232 7.50 14.24 5.81
N ALA A 233 6.64 15.13 5.32
CA ALA A 233 6.37 15.27 3.90
C ALA A 233 7.64 15.66 3.12
N GLU A 234 8.44 16.57 3.65
CA GLU A 234 9.72 16.94 3.03
C GLU A 234 10.73 15.79 3.05
N LEU A 235 10.82 15.04 4.17
CA LEU A 235 11.65 13.84 4.25
C LEU A 235 11.22 12.81 3.20
N GLY A 236 9.92 12.54 3.07
CA GLY A 236 9.40 11.61 2.06
C GLY A 236 9.82 11.99 0.63
N ARG A 237 9.63 13.25 0.24
CA ARG A 237 10.08 13.75 -1.07
C ARG A 237 11.59 13.59 -1.29
N ARG A 238 12.40 13.75 -0.24
CA ARG A 238 13.87 13.61 -0.30
C ARG A 238 14.36 12.17 -0.37
N MET A 239 13.57 11.20 0.06
CA MET A 239 13.90 9.77 -0.08
C MET A 239 14.01 9.35 -1.55
N GLN A 240 13.27 10.01 -2.45
CA GLN A 240 13.26 9.72 -3.89
C GLN A 240 13.04 8.23 -4.17
N ILE A 241 11.99 7.66 -3.59
CA ILE A 241 11.66 6.25 -3.80
C ILE A 241 11.35 6.03 -5.27
N ARG A 242 11.92 4.95 -5.84
CA ARG A 242 11.78 4.55 -7.24
C ARG A 242 11.67 3.03 -7.34
N GLU A 243 11.21 2.58 -8.49
CA GLU A 243 11.30 1.17 -8.85
C GLU A 243 12.75 0.69 -8.88
N SER A 244 12.97 -0.53 -8.45
CA SER A 244 14.28 -1.19 -8.34
C SER A 244 14.16 -2.66 -8.75
N ARG A 245 15.24 -3.23 -9.25
CA ARG A 245 15.33 -4.69 -9.46
C ARG A 245 15.59 -5.46 -8.16
N GLU A 246 16.01 -4.75 -7.12
CA GLU A 246 16.31 -5.38 -5.82
C GLU A 246 15.05 -5.42 -4.95
N LEU A 247 14.62 -6.60 -4.55
CA LEU A 247 13.44 -6.84 -3.70
C LEU A 247 13.78 -6.96 -2.21
N TRP A 248 14.77 -6.23 -1.71
CA TRP A 248 15.24 -6.42 -0.33
C TRP A 248 14.32 -5.80 0.74
N GLY A 249 13.53 -4.80 0.39
CA GLY A 249 12.63 -4.04 1.26
C GLY A 249 11.19 -4.15 0.77
N ALA A 250 10.54 -3.00 0.56
CA ALA A 250 9.23 -2.98 -0.06
C ALA A 250 9.30 -3.46 -1.51
N TYR A 251 8.29 -4.19 -1.94
CA TYR A 251 8.12 -4.63 -3.32
C TYR A 251 6.67 -4.57 -3.74
N ALA A 252 6.44 -4.22 -5.00
CA ALA A 252 5.13 -4.18 -5.63
C ALA A 252 5.07 -5.22 -6.74
N GLY A 253 3.87 -5.72 -7.02
CA GLY A 253 3.64 -6.68 -8.08
C GLY A 253 2.18 -6.73 -8.48
N TYR A 254 1.89 -7.54 -9.51
CA TYR A 254 0.52 -7.83 -9.90
C TYR A 254 0.34 -9.28 -10.31
N ALA A 255 -0.90 -9.73 -10.23
CA ALA A 255 -1.30 -11.06 -10.63
C ALA A 255 -2.62 -11.01 -11.41
N LEU A 256 -2.79 -11.92 -12.33
CA LEU A 256 -3.95 -12.03 -13.20
C LEU A 256 -4.69 -13.32 -12.96
N SER A 257 -6.00 -13.30 -13.15
CA SER A 257 -6.76 -14.54 -13.25
C SER A 257 -6.43 -15.30 -14.54
N PRO A 258 -6.65 -16.62 -14.63
CA PRO A 258 -6.40 -17.39 -15.85
C PRO A 258 -7.23 -16.94 -17.05
N ALA A 259 -8.37 -16.30 -16.84
CA ALA A 259 -9.19 -15.74 -17.91
C ALA A 259 -8.59 -14.45 -18.47
N ALA A 260 -8.00 -13.60 -17.60
CA ALA A 260 -7.31 -12.38 -18.02
C ALA A 260 -6.05 -12.67 -18.88
N LEU A 261 -5.36 -13.78 -18.61
CA LEU A 261 -4.19 -14.21 -19.38
C LEU A 261 -4.53 -14.67 -20.81
N ARG A 262 -5.81 -14.91 -21.11
CA ARG A 262 -6.28 -15.42 -22.42
C ARG A 262 -7.00 -14.35 -23.24
N ALA A 263 -7.27 -13.20 -22.65
CA ALA A 263 -7.96 -12.07 -23.25
C ALA A 263 -6.99 -11.12 -23.94
#